data_59c4ee8688b459e4092338b62b7662ab
#
_entry.id   59c4ee8688b459e4092338b62b7662ab
#
_cell.length_a   1.000
_cell.length_b   1.000
_cell.length_c   1.000
_cell.angle_alpha   90.00
_cell.angle_beta   90.00
_cell.angle_gamma   90.00
#
_symmetry.space_group_name_H-M   'P 1'
#
loop_
_entity.id
_entity.type
_entity.pdbx_description
1 polymer ?
#
loop_
_entity_poly.entity_id
_entity_poly.type
_entity_poly.pdbx_seq_one_letter_code
_entity_poly.pdbx_strand_id
1 'polypeptide(L)'
;MSDTPRRVLYVDDDEGLRRLVSRALTRRGYTVTLAADGREGLELAREGGFDVVALDHYMPGLTGFETLTGLLSEVPSPPPIVYVTGSDETRVAIAALKAGAADYVVKVVGEEFFDLLDSAFTQALEQVELRRKTADAEEALRASNQRLQALLREVNHRVANSLQLVSAFVHLQAASLTDKAARAALEATQRRIEAIGQIHRRLYTSDDVQSVDMAAYLDALVRELQESWGGGARLSLTAEPIRLDTDRAVSLGVIVNELITNACKYAYAPGQDGEVRVSLARSGDQSLKLVVEDDGRGLSAGAAAHGTGLGTRVIRAMADSLGAELAYDPAHQGVRASLLAPL
;
A
#
# COMPACT_ATOMS: atom_id res chain seq x y z
N MET A 1 -1.77 -23.90 -25.51
CA MET A 1 -1.42 -25.23 -24.97
C MET A 1 -0.15 -25.67 -25.72
N SER A 2 0.92 -25.95 -25.02
CA SER A 2 2.21 -26.34 -25.64
C SER A 2 2.05 -27.71 -26.28
N ASP A 3 2.37 -27.81 -27.58
CA ASP A 3 2.20 -29.03 -28.39
C ASP A 3 3.33 -30.08 -28.12
N THR A 4 4.10 -29.86 -27.04
CA THR A 4 5.22 -30.75 -26.64
C THR A 4 4.70 -31.79 -25.66
N PRO A 5 4.92 -33.12 -25.94
CA PRO A 5 4.51 -34.17 -25.03
C PRO A 5 5.15 -33.99 -23.64
N ARG A 6 4.33 -34.09 -22.58
CA ARG A 6 4.81 -34.01 -21.20
C ARG A 6 5.71 -35.16 -20.85
N ARG A 7 6.86 -34.92 -20.22
CA ARG A 7 7.87 -35.91 -19.87
C ARG A 7 7.66 -36.44 -18.46
N VAL A 8 7.44 -37.74 -18.33
CA VAL A 8 7.22 -38.46 -17.07
C VAL A 8 8.42 -39.31 -16.75
N LEU A 9 8.94 -39.22 -15.53
CA LEU A 9 9.84 -40.24 -14.96
C LEU A 9 9.01 -41.17 -14.09
N TYR A 10 8.97 -42.47 -14.46
CA TYR A 10 8.28 -43.51 -13.69
C TYR A 10 9.30 -44.43 -13.04
N VAL A 11 9.31 -44.45 -11.69
CA VAL A 11 10.28 -45.19 -10.86
C VAL A 11 9.54 -46.31 -10.13
N ASP A 12 9.84 -47.55 -10.42
CA ASP A 12 9.20 -48.75 -9.88
C ASP A 12 10.13 -49.95 -10.11
N ASP A 13 10.23 -50.90 -9.20
CA ASP A 13 11.09 -52.06 -9.35
C ASP A 13 10.47 -53.21 -10.18
N ASP A 14 9.14 -53.22 -10.35
CA ASP A 14 8.42 -54.19 -11.17
C ASP A 14 8.58 -53.91 -12.67
N GLU A 15 9.39 -54.67 -13.36
CA GLU A 15 9.62 -54.52 -14.81
C GLU A 15 8.33 -54.67 -15.62
N GLY A 16 7.43 -55.60 -15.21
CA GLY A 16 6.17 -55.83 -15.90
C GLY A 16 5.26 -54.60 -15.82
N LEU A 17 5.15 -54.04 -14.63
CA LEU A 17 4.35 -52.82 -14.39
C LEU A 17 4.96 -51.62 -15.11
N ARG A 18 6.29 -51.41 -15.05
CA ARG A 18 6.96 -50.34 -15.80
C ARG A 18 6.61 -50.38 -17.29
N ARG A 19 6.66 -51.57 -17.92
CA ARG A 19 6.31 -51.72 -19.35
C ARG A 19 4.85 -51.39 -19.64
N LEU A 20 3.92 -51.80 -18.77
CA LEU A 20 2.49 -51.51 -18.90
C LEU A 20 2.21 -50.03 -18.76
N VAL A 21 2.77 -49.40 -17.74
CA VAL A 21 2.63 -47.95 -17.48
C VAL A 21 3.19 -47.14 -18.65
N SER A 22 4.40 -47.47 -19.11
CA SER A 22 5.01 -46.79 -20.27
C SER A 22 4.10 -46.84 -21.50
N ARG A 23 3.56 -48.03 -21.82
CA ARG A 23 2.65 -48.18 -22.96
C ARG A 23 1.35 -47.41 -22.79
N ALA A 24 0.75 -47.43 -21.58
CA ALA A 24 -0.51 -46.80 -21.29
C ALA A 24 -0.38 -45.27 -21.31
N LEU A 25 0.68 -44.72 -20.71
CA LEU A 25 0.91 -43.27 -20.67
C LEU A 25 1.36 -42.73 -22.04
N THR A 26 2.13 -43.49 -22.82
CA THR A 26 2.50 -43.08 -24.19
C THR A 26 1.27 -42.96 -25.08
N ARG A 27 0.29 -43.84 -24.93
CA ARG A 27 -1.01 -43.73 -25.64
C ARG A 27 -1.80 -42.49 -25.24
N ARG A 28 -1.58 -41.98 -24.01
CA ARG A 28 -2.19 -40.73 -23.49
C ARG A 28 -1.38 -39.47 -23.81
N GLY A 29 -0.29 -39.62 -24.61
CA GLY A 29 0.48 -38.47 -25.12
C GLY A 29 1.68 -38.08 -24.23
N TYR A 30 2.07 -38.88 -23.26
CA TYR A 30 3.26 -38.64 -22.44
C TYR A 30 4.52 -39.25 -23.09
N THR A 31 5.68 -38.63 -22.83
CA THR A 31 7.00 -39.24 -23.06
C THR A 31 7.48 -39.81 -21.72
N VAL A 32 7.61 -41.13 -21.66
CA VAL A 32 7.89 -41.85 -20.40
C VAL A 32 9.33 -42.34 -20.39
N THR A 33 10.10 -41.97 -19.35
CA THR A 33 11.39 -42.54 -18.98
C THR A 33 11.18 -43.45 -17.78
N LEU A 34 11.79 -44.60 -17.78
CA LEU A 34 11.63 -45.62 -16.72
C LEU A 34 12.91 -45.70 -15.90
N ALA A 35 12.78 -45.85 -14.58
CA ALA A 35 13.85 -46.18 -13.65
C ALA A 35 13.47 -47.45 -12.87
N ALA A 36 14.45 -48.32 -12.65
CA ALA A 36 14.23 -49.60 -12.00
C ALA A 36 14.37 -49.56 -10.47
N ASP A 37 14.93 -48.49 -9.94
CA ASP A 37 15.10 -48.27 -8.50
C ASP A 37 15.20 -46.78 -8.16
N GLY A 38 15.21 -46.46 -6.86
CA GLY A 38 15.28 -45.09 -6.40
C GLY A 38 16.59 -44.37 -6.73
N ARG A 39 17.71 -45.08 -6.85
CA ARG A 39 19.00 -44.50 -7.19
C ARG A 39 19.02 -44.04 -8.65
N GLU A 40 18.61 -44.90 -9.57
CA GLU A 40 18.48 -44.56 -10.99
C GLU A 40 17.47 -43.41 -11.16
N GLY A 41 16.36 -43.45 -10.42
CA GLY A 41 15.37 -42.37 -10.41
C GLY A 41 15.94 -41.01 -10.00
N LEU A 42 16.79 -40.97 -8.96
CA LEU A 42 17.47 -39.76 -8.52
C LEU A 42 18.51 -39.25 -9.54
N GLU A 43 19.28 -40.14 -10.14
CA GLU A 43 20.28 -39.80 -11.16
C GLU A 43 19.63 -39.18 -12.39
N LEU A 44 18.57 -39.80 -12.90
CA LEU A 44 17.83 -39.29 -14.05
C LEU A 44 17.13 -37.93 -13.72
N ALA A 45 16.57 -37.80 -12.53
CA ALA A 45 15.91 -36.55 -12.11
C ALA A 45 16.91 -35.38 -11.99
N ARG A 46 18.17 -35.63 -11.59
CA ARG A 46 19.24 -34.62 -11.56
C ARG A 46 19.65 -34.16 -12.97
N GLU A 47 19.58 -35.02 -13.99
CA GLU A 47 19.79 -34.60 -15.38
C GLU A 47 18.68 -33.64 -15.84
N GLY A 48 17.51 -33.67 -15.19
CA GLY A 48 16.41 -32.77 -15.41
C GLY A 48 15.56 -33.08 -16.64
N GLY A 49 14.62 -32.19 -16.91
CA GLY A 49 13.75 -32.22 -18.08
C GLY A 49 12.51 -33.11 -17.94
N PHE A 50 12.11 -33.44 -16.73
CA PHE A 50 10.83 -34.08 -16.45
C PHE A 50 9.82 -33.07 -15.97
N ASP A 51 8.56 -33.25 -16.40
CA ASP A 51 7.43 -32.42 -15.96
C ASP A 51 6.78 -33.00 -14.70
N VAL A 52 6.82 -34.33 -14.50
CA VAL A 52 6.27 -35.02 -13.34
C VAL A 52 7.08 -36.31 -13.09
N VAL A 53 7.18 -36.70 -11.81
CA VAL A 53 7.75 -37.97 -11.37
C VAL A 53 6.65 -38.79 -10.73
N ALA A 54 6.54 -40.10 -11.13
CA ALA A 54 5.76 -41.08 -10.39
C ALA A 54 6.75 -42.01 -9.68
N LEU A 55 6.54 -42.20 -8.37
CA LEU A 55 7.50 -42.88 -7.51
C LEU A 55 6.84 -43.97 -6.69
N ASP A 56 7.23 -45.21 -6.91
CA ASP A 56 6.75 -46.32 -6.09
C ASP A 56 7.32 -46.32 -4.68
N HIS A 57 6.56 -46.88 -3.75
CA HIS A 57 6.96 -46.97 -2.35
C HIS A 57 7.97 -48.08 -2.08
N TYR A 58 7.70 -49.29 -2.59
CA TYR A 58 8.53 -50.45 -2.33
C TYR A 58 9.54 -50.69 -3.46
N MET A 59 10.77 -50.39 -3.17
CA MET A 59 11.88 -50.64 -4.09
C MET A 59 13.07 -51.17 -3.32
N PRO A 60 13.87 -52.08 -3.92
CA PRO A 60 15.10 -52.56 -3.32
C PRO A 60 16.14 -51.42 -3.23
N GLY A 61 16.89 -51.42 -2.13
CA GLY A 61 17.93 -50.40 -1.89
C GLY A 61 17.35 -49.11 -1.27
N LEU A 62 17.09 -48.11 -2.08
CA LEU A 62 16.42 -46.88 -1.60
C LEU A 62 14.92 -47.05 -1.68
N THR A 63 14.25 -46.87 -0.53
CA THR A 63 12.78 -46.84 -0.48
C THR A 63 12.23 -45.64 -1.23
N GLY A 64 10.97 -45.69 -1.63
CA GLY A 64 10.31 -44.54 -2.26
C GLY A 64 10.33 -43.30 -1.37
N PHE A 65 10.24 -43.44 -0.04
CA PHE A 65 10.30 -42.30 0.87
C PHE A 65 11.67 -41.62 0.94
N GLU A 66 12.73 -42.42 0.96
CA GLU A 66 14.12 -41.92 0.88
C GLU A 66 14.38 -41.25 -0.47
N THR A 67 13.87 -41.86 -1.56
CA THR A 67 13.96 -41.29 -2.91
C THR A 67 13.19 -39.97 -3.02
N LEU A 68 11.97 -39.87 -2.47
CA LEU A 68 11.19 -38.62 -2.40
C LEU A 68 11.99 -37.53 -1.68
N THR A 69 12.55 -37.85 -0.52
CA THR A 69 13.33 -36.89 0.27
C THR A 69 14.58 -36.42 -0.50
N GLY A 70 15.25 -37.35 -1.17
CA GLY A 70 16.42 -37.08 -2.06
C GLY A 70 16.02 -36.16 -3.22
N LEU A 71 14.93 -36.45 -3.92
CA LEU A 71 14.42 -35.61 -5.03
C LEU A 71 14.15 -34.19 -4.57
N LEU A 72 13.48 -34.00 -3.41
CA LEU A 72 13.13 -32.71 -2.87
C LEU A 72 14.32 -31.88 -2.35
N SER A 73 15.39 -32.56 -1.88
CA SER A 73 16.56 -31.89 -1.28
C SER A 73 17.71 -31.65 -2.26
N GLU A 74 17.87 -32.51 -3.26
CA GLU A 74 19.05 -32.54 -4.14
C GLU A 74 18.78 -31.99 -5.55
N VAL A 75 17.51 -32.00 -6.00
CA VAL A 75 17.13 -31.47 -7.32
C VAL A 75 16.72 -30.02 -7.19
N PRO A 76 17.42 -29.06 -7.84
CA PRO A 76 16.99 -27.68 -7.89
C PRO A 76 15.65 -27.58 -8.66
N SER A 77 14.60 -27.12 -8.03
CA SER A 77 13.25 -27.04 -8.60
C SER A 77 12.72 -28.42 -9.03
N PRO A 78 12.50 -29.34 -8.08
CA PRO A 78 12.05 -30.68 -8.41
C PRO A 78 10.67 -30.63 -9.09
N PRO A 79 10.42 -31.48 -10.10
CA PRO A 79 9.11 -31.63 -10.68
C PRO A 79 8.12 -32.15 -9.61
N PRO A 80 6.80 -31.96 -9.78
CA PRO A 80 5.83 -32.51 -8.88
C PRO A 80 5.96 -34.05 -8.85
N ILE A 81 5.90 -34.61 -7.64
CA ILE A 81 6.08 -36.04 -7.40
C ILE A 81 4.74 -36.63 -7.02
N VAL A 82 4.26 -37.59 -7.82
CA VAL A 82 3.08 -38.40 -7.53
C VAL A 82 3.56 -39.71 -6.91
N TYR A 83 3.14 -39.94 -5.67
CA TYR A 83 3.58 -41.10 -4.92
C TYR A 83 2.66 -42.30 -5.19
N VAL A 84 3.26 -43.47 -5.58
CA VAL A 84 2.50 -44.68 -5.90
C VAL A 84 2.64 -45.65 -4.73
N THR A 85 1.52 -46.23 -4.27
CA THR A 85 1.51 -47.06 -3.07
C THR A 85 0.51 -48.21 -3.21
N GLY A 86 0.64 -49.26 -2.41
CA GLY A 86 -0.30 -50.37 -2.36
C GLY A 86 -1.66 -50.04 -1.68
N SER A 87 -2.65 -50.85 -1.87
CA SER A 87 -4.03 -50.64 -1.41
C SER A 87 -4.20 -50.45 0.12
N ASP A 88 -3.32 -51.03 0.92
CA ASP A 88 -3.45 -51.10 2.38
C ASP A 88 -2.60 -50.05 3.12
N GLU A 89 -2.00 -49.05 2.38
CA GLU A 89 -0.94 -48.21 2.90
C GLU A 89 -1.31 -46.74 3.05
N THR A 90 -2.52 -46.44 3.53
CA THR A 90 -2.99 -45.07 3.74
C THR A 90 -2.04 -44.20 4.58
N ARG A 91 -1.33 -44.80 5.56
CA ARG A 91 -0.36 -44.10 6.39
C ARG A 91 0.85 -43.66 5.61
N VAL A 92 1.29 -44.47 4.67
CA VAL A 92 2.44 -44.17 3.78
C VAL A 92 2.09 -43.01 2.83
N ALA A 93 0.91 -43.06 2.23
CA ALA A 93 0.41 -41.97 1.38
C ALA A 93 0.36 -40.64 2.13
N ILE A 94 -0.18 -40.62 3.34
CA ILE A 94 -0.23 -39.41 4.19
C ILE A 94 1.18 -38.91 4.54
N ALA A 95 2.12 -39.84 4.84
CA ALA A 95 3.50 -39.46 5.14
C ALA A 95 4.19 -38.84 3.92
N ALA A 96 4.00 -39.40 2.72
CA ALA A 96 4.54 -38.87 1.47
C ALA A 96 4.01 -37.47 1.14
N LEU A 97 2.70 -37.23 1.29
CA LEU A 97 2.10 -35.90 1.13
C LEU A 97 2.67 -34.87 2.12
N LYS A 98 2.84 -35.25 3.39
CA LYS A 98 3.46 -34.40 4.41
C LYS A 98 4.93 -34.13 4.13
N ALA A 99 5.63 -35.05 3.50
CA ALA A 99 7.02 -34.89 3.10
C ALA A 99 7.20 -34.02 1.84
N GLY A 100 6.12 -33.73 1.10
CA GLY A 100 6.14 -32.82 -0.05
C GLY A 100 5.77 -33.48 -1.38
N ALA A 101 5.27 -34.72 -1.41
CA ALA A 101 4.64 -35.27 -2.60
C ALA A 101 3.43 -34.41 -3.02
N ALA A 102 3.26 -34.20 -4.32
CA ALA A 102 2.16 -33.41 -4.87
C ALA A 102 0.81 -34.13 -4.75
N ASP A 103 0.82 -35.45 -4.95
CA ASP A 103 -0.35 -36.32 -4.85
C ASP A 103 0.10 -37.77 -4.63
N TYR A 104 -0.87 -38.66 -4.42
CA TYR A 104 -0.62 -40.10 -4.38
C TYR A 104 -1.63 -40.88 -5.20
N VAL A 105 -1.23 -42.06 -5.67
CA VAL A 105 -2.09 -43.00 -6.40
C VAL A 105 -1.94 -44.39 -5.80
N VAL A 106 -3.07 -45.06 -5.59
CA VAL A 106 -3.10 -46.45 -5.11
C VAL A 106 -2.99 -47.38 -6.30
N LYS A 107 -2.07 -48.37 -6.25
CA LYS A 107 -1.97 -49.45 -7.25
C LYS A 107 -3.26 -50.29 -7.19
N VAL A 108 -4.05 -50.24 -8.24
CA VAL A 108 -5.23 -51.11 -8.47
C VAL A 108 -5.02 -51.93 -9.73
N VAL A 109 -5.69 -53.08 -9.82
CA VAL A 109 -5.56 -53.97 -10.97
C VAL A 109 -6.40 -53.41 -12.13
N GLY A 110 -5.79 -53.31 -13.32
CA GLY A 110 -6.49 -52.94 -14.56
C GLY A 110 -6.25 -51.53 -15.05
N GLU A 111 -7.08 -51.10 -16.00
CA GLU A 111 -6.94 -49.77 -16.70
C GLU A 111 -7.20 -48.59 -15.73
N GLU A 112 -7.97 -48.78 -14.67
CA GLU A 112 -8.30 -47.78 -13.66
C GLU A 112 -7.02 -47.15 -13.03
N PHE A 113 -5.96 -47.95 -12.82
CA PHE A 113 -4.67 -47.47 -12.31
C PHE A 113 -4.06 -46.38 -13.21
N PHE A 114 -4.10 -46.58 -14.52
CA PHE A 114 -3.53 -45.64 -15.48
C PHE A 114 -4.37 -44.36 -15.60
N ASP A 115 -5.69 -44.45 -15.40
CA ASP A 115 -6.56 -43.29 -15.36
C ASP A 115 -6.35 -42.45 -14.10
N LEU A 116 -6.12 -43.11 -12.96
CA LEU A 116 -5.72 -42.44 -11.71
C LEU A 116 -4.37 -41.74 -11.84
N LEU A 117 -3.37 -42.39 -12.44
CA LEU A 117 -2.08 -41.75 -12.71
C LEU A 117 -2.21 -40.54 -13.60
N ASP A 118 -2.95 -40.61 -14.69
CA ASP A 118 -3.19 -39.52 -15.63
C ASP A 118 -3.87 -38.33 -14.94
N SER A 119 -4.90 -38.62 -14.13
CA SER A 119 -5.60 -37.61 -13.32
C SER A 119 -4.66 -36.93 -12.32
N ALA A 120 -3.88 -37.71 -11.56
CA ALA A 120 -2.95 -37.18 -10.57
C ALA A 120 -1.84 -36.32 -11.24
N PHE A 121 -1.31 -36.76 -12.39
CA PHE A 121 -0.35 -35.95 -13.14
C PHE A 121 -0.93 -34.64 -13.62
N THR A 122 -2.15 -34.67 -14.16
CA THR A 122 -2.83 -33.46 -14.62
C THR A 122 -3.03 -32.48 -13.48
N GLN A 123 -3.54 -32.94 -12.33
CA GLN A 123 -3.75 -32.09 -11.16
C GLN A 123 -2.45 -31.53 -10.60
N ALA A 124 -1.40 -32.36 -10.50
CA ALA A 124 -0.11 -31.92 -9.99
C ALA A 124 0.51 -30.84 -10.89
N LEU A 125 0.44 -31.02 -12.20
CA LEU A 125 0.95 -30.07 -13.19
C LEU A 125 0.14 -28.76 -13.21
N GLU A 126 -1.19 -28.83 -13.14
CA GLU A 126 -2.04 -27.65 -13.03
C GLU A 126 -1.75 -26.84 -11.76
N GLN A 127 -1.52 -27.52 -10.65
CA GLN A 127 -1.18 -26.85 -9.39
C GLN A 127 0.17 -26.12 -9.47
N VAL A 128 1.19 -26.71 -10.10
CA VAL A 128 2.49 -26.06 -10.33
C VAL A 128 2.34 -24.84 -11.22
N GLU A 129 1.59 -24.98 -12.33
CA GLU A 129 1.34 -23.85 -13.25
C GLU A 129 0.58 -22.71 -12.58
N LEU A 130 -0.43 -23.02 -11.76
CA LEU A 130 -1.17 -22.02 -11.02
C LEU A 130 -0.30 -21.28 -10.01
N ARG A 131 0.53 -22.02 -9.23
CA ARG A 131 1.48 -21.41 -8.30
C ARG A 131 2.46 -20.47 -9.00
N ARG A 132 2.99 -20.88 -10.16
CA ARG A 132 3.88 -20.04 -10.96
C ARG A 132 3.18 -18.76 -11.43
N LYS A 133 1.98 -18.88 -12.01
CA LYS A 133 1.19 -17.72 -12.45
C LYS A 133 0.89 -16.73 -11.30
N THR A 134 0.59 -17.27 -10.12
CA THR A 134 0.35 -16.43 -8.93
C THR A 134 1.61 -15.70 -8.50
N ALA A 135 2.76 -16.38 -8.44
CA ALA A 135 4.03 -15.77 -8.10
C ALA A 135 4.46 -14.68 -9.12
N ASP A 136 4.32 -14.95 -10.41
CA ASP A 136 4.62 -14.00 -11.49
C ASP A 136 3.69 -12.76 -11.40
N ALA A 137 2.41 -12.97 -11.09
CA ALA A 137 1.44 -11.88 -10.92
C ALA A 137 1.73 -11.02 -9.68
N GLU A 138 2.11 -11.65 -8.56
CA GLU A 138 2.52 -10.95 -7.34
C GLU A 138 3.78 -10.11 -7.56
N GLU A 139 4.77 -10.63 -8.26
CA GLU A 139 6.00 -9.90 -8.58
C GLU A 139 5.71 -8.71 -9.50
N ALA A 140 4.90 -8.90 -10.54
CA ALA A 140 4.48 -7.83 -11.44
C ALA A 140 3.69 -6.74 -10.70
N LEU A 141 2.82 -7.12 -9.77
CA LEU A 141 2.06 -6.18 -8.93
C LEU A 141 2.98 -5.39 -8.01
N ARG A 142 3.95 -6.04 -7.36
CA ARG A 142 4.95 -5.37 -6.51
C ARG A 142 5.77 -4.35 -7.31
N ALA A 143 6.25 -4.74 -8.48
CA ALA A 143 7.01 -3.85 -9.37
C ALA A 143 6.17 -2.65 -9.83
N SER A 144 4.88 -2.87 -10.18
CA SER A 144 3.95 -1.82 -10.56
C SER A 144 3.68 -0.85 -9.41
N ASN A 145 3.46 -1.35 -8.19
CA ASN A 145 3.25 -0.51 -7.01
C ASN A 145 4.48 0.35 -6.68
N GLN A 146 5.69 -0.21 -6.75
CA GLN A 146 6.92 0.54 -6.54
C GLN A 146 7.09 1.66 -7.57
N ARG A 147 6.76 1.39 -8.83
CA ARG A 147 6.80 2.40 -9.90
C ARG A 147 5.79 3.52 -9.66
N LEU A 148 4.56 3.18 -9.27
CA LEU A 148 3.53 4.17 -8.92
C LEU A 148 3.96 5.07 -7.77
N GLN A 149 4.53 4.51 -6.72
CA GLN A 149 5.05 5.28 -5.58
C GLN A 149 6.19 6.23 -5.99
N ALA A 150 7.08 5.79 -6.88
CA ALA A 150 8.15 6.63 -7.40
C ALA A 150 7.61 7.79 -8.23
N LEU A 151 6.62 7.54 -9.09
CA LEU A 151 5.96 8.57 -9.90
C LEU A 151 5.20 9.58 -9.02
N LEU A 152 4.49 9.12 -8.00
CA LEU A 152 3.81 10.01 -7.06
C LEU A 152 4.80 10.94 -6.34
N ARG A 153 5.95 10.42 -5.89
CA ARG A 153 7.00 11.24 -5.29
C ARG A 153 7.53 12.29 -6.26
N GLU A 154 7.79 11.92 -7.51
CA GLU A 154 8.27 12.84 -8.55
C GLU A 154 7.24 13.94 -8.83
N VAL A 155 5.95 13.61 -8.98
CA VAL A 155 4.87 14.59 -9.18
C VAL A 155 4.80 15.56 -8.01
N ASN A 156 4.88 15.07 -6.77
CA ASN A 156 4.84 15.91 -5.58
C ASN A 156 6.05 16.85 -5.48
N HIS A 157 7.24 16.36 -5.83
CA HIS A 157 8.42 17.22 -5.93
C HIS A 157 8.25 18.33 -6.99
N ARG A 158 7.65 18.00 -8.14
CA ARG A 158 7.38 19.00 -9.20
C ARG A 158 6.35 20.03 -8.76
N VAL A 159 5.29 19.63 -8.04
CA VAL A 159 4.31 20.57 -7.48
C VAL A 159 4.97 21.52 -6.49
N ALA A 160 5.79 21.02 -5.57
CA ALA A 160 6.52 21.86 -4.62
C ALA A 160 7.45 22.86 -5.32
N ASN A 161 8.17 22.41 -6.35
CA ASN A 161 9.02 23.29 -7.16
C ASN A 161 8.21 24.36 -7.92
N SER A 162 7.05 23.99 -8.47
CA SER A 162 6.16 24.94 -9.16
C SER A 162 5.64 26.01 -8.20
N LEU A 163 5.26 25.63 -6.98
CA LEU A 163 4.84 26.60 -5.95
C LEU A 163 5.98 27.57 -5.56
N GLN A 164 7.22 27.08 -5.48
CA GLN A 164 8.40 27.95 -5.25
C GLN A 164 8.61 28.96 -6.38
N LEU A 165 8.50 28.53 -7.64
CA LEU A 165 8.60 29.42 -8.79
C LEU A 165 7.50 30.48 -8.79
N VAL A 166 6.24 30.09 -8.50
CA VAL A 166 5.12 31.03 -8.39
C VAL A 166 5.37 32.05 -7.27
N SER A 167 5.87 31.60 -6.09
CA SER A 167 6.25 32.50 -4.99
C SER A 167 7.31 33.51 -5.42
N ALA A 168 8.36 33.05 -6.12
CA ALA A 168 9.40 33.93 -6.64
C ALA A 168 8.87 34.96 -7.64
N PHE A 169 7.97 34.59 -8.55
CA PHE A 169 7.33 35.55 -9.47
C PHE A 169 6.49 36.58 -8.74
N VAL A 170 5.71 36.18 -7.76
CA VAL A 170 4.89 37.10 -6.92
C VAL A 170 5.81 38.06 -6.17
N HIS A 171 6.96 37.59 -5.65
CA HIS A 171 7.95 38.43 -4.98
C HIS A 171 8.52 39.50 -5.92
N LEU A 172 8.94 39.11 -7.13
CA LEU A 172 9.47 40.05 -8.14
C LEU A 172 8.43 41.10 -8.54
N GLN A 173 7.17 40.70 -8.71
CA GLN A 173 6.07 41.62 -9.01
C GLN A 173 5.81 42.59 -7.85
N ALA A 174 5.80 42.11 -6.60
CA ALA A 174 5.66 42.95 -5.41
C ALA A 174 6.77 44.01 -5.32
N ALA A 175 8.04 43.64 -5.63
CA ALA A 175 9.18 44.53 -5.60
C ALA A 175 9.11 45.63 -6.66
N SER A 176 8.41 45.39 -7.79
CA SER A 176 8.27 46.39 -8.89
C SER A 176 7.14 47.40 -8.65
N LEU A 177 6.27 47.17 -7.67
CA LEU A 177 5.12 48.07 -7.40
C LEU A 177 5.50 49.24 -6.51
N THR A 178 5.07 50.46 -6.91
CA THR A 178 5.21 51.69 -6.13
C THR A 178 4.03 51.91 -5.15
N ASP A 179 2.85 51.37 -5.46
CA ASP A 179 1.71 51.43 -4.59
C ASP A 179 1.87 50.48 -3.37
N LYS A 180 1.91 51.07 -2.19
CA LYS A 180 2.12 50.37 -0.92
C LYS A 180 0.98 49.36 -0.62
N ALA A 181 -0.27 49.65 -0.98
CA ALA A 181 -1.40 48.78 -0.73
C ALA A 181 -1.35 47.55 -1.64
N ALA A 182 -1.09 47.74 -2.93
CA ALA A 182 -0.92 46.67 -3.90
C ALA A 182 0.28 45.76 -3.55
N ARG A 183 1.41 46.37 -3.16
CA ARG A 183 2.60 45.65 -2.71
C ARG A 183 2.32 44.78 -1.49
N ALA A 184 1.66 45.32 -0.44
CA ALA A 184 1.32 44.58 0.75
C ALA A 184 0.36 43.39 0.45
N ALA A 185 -0.55 43.55 -0.52
CA ALA A 185 -1.46 42.47 -0.97
C ALA A 185 -0.67 41.34 -1.65
N LEU A 186 0.31 41.64 -2.51
CA LEU A 186 1.16 40.63 -3.16
C LEU A 186 2.09 39.93 -2.16
N GLU A 187 2.69 40.64 -1.23
CA GLU A 187 3.49 40.06 -0.15
C GLU A 187 2.65 39.11 0.74
N ALA A 188 1.39 39.44 1.01
CA ALA A 188 0.47 38.56 1.71
C ALA A 188 0.14 37.28 0.89
N THR A 189 0.00 37.43 -0.43
CA THR A 189 -0.23 36.30 -1.34
C THR A 189 1.00 35.39 -1.41
N GLN A 190 2.21 35.96 -1.47
CA GLN A 190 3.47 35.22 -1.44
C GLN A 190 3.57 34.34 -0.18
N ARG A 191 3.36 34.93 0.99
CA ARG A 191 3.38 34.16 2.27
C ARG A 191 2.41 32.98 2.28
N ARG A 192 1.23 33.10 1.67
CA ARG A 192 0.27 32.01 1.53
C ARG A 192 0.77 30.90 0.62
N ILE A 193 1.34 31.25 -0.52
CA ILE A 193 1.91 30.26 -1.44
C ILE A 193 3.05 29.50 -0.76
N GLU A 194 3.90 30.18 -0.01
CA GLU A 194 4.98 29.57 0.77
C GLU A 194 4.43 28.60 1.83
N ALA A 195 3.42 29.01 2.58
CA ALA A 195 2.76 28.15 3.57
C ALA A 195 2.15 26.90 2.93
N ILE A 196 1.44 27.02 1.79
CA ILE A 196 0.89 25.90 1.04
C ILE A 196 2.03 24.98 0.56
N GLY A 197 3.13 25.55 0.05
CA GLY A 197 4.30 24.77 -0.40
C GLY A 197 4.99 24.01 0.74
N GLN A 198 5.05 24.58 1.93
CA GLN A 198 5.59 23.90 3.13
C GLN A 198 4.68 22.77 3.59
N ILE A 199 3.37 23.02 3.67
CA ILE A 199 2.34 22.02 3.99
C ILE A 199 2.45 20.86 3.01
N HIS A 200 2.47 21.15 1.70
CA HIS A 200 2.58 20.13 0.65
C HIS A 200 3.85 19.29 0.82
N ARG A 201 5.03 19.92 1.02
CA ARG A 201 6.29 19.17 1.23
C ARG A 201 6.21 18.22 2.43
N ARG A 202 5.71 18.69 3.58
CA ARG A 202 5.63 17.87 4.80
C ARG A 202 4.76 16.64 4.63
N LEU A 203 3.61 16.80 3.97
CA LEU A 203 2.63 15.73 3.84
C LEU A 203 3.05 14.65 2.83
N TYR A 204 3.75 15.05 1.77
CA TYR A 204 4.14 14.11 0.71
C TYR A 204 5.57 13.58 0.81
N THR A 205 6.36 13.97 1.82
CA THR A 205 7.69 13.39 2.11
C THR A 205 7.68 12.31 3.17
N SER A 206 6.57 12.08 3.88
CA SER A 206 6.41 10.96 4.82
C SER A 206 6.19 9.65 4.06
N ASP A 207 6.72 8.55 4.57
CA ASP A 207 6.59 7.21 3.97
C ASP A 207 5.14 6.69 3.93
N ASP A 208 4.22 7.27 4.71
CA ASP A 208 2.78 6.96 4.72
C ASP A 208 2.01 8.04 3.94
N VAL A 209 2.02 7.92 2.61
CA VAL A 209 1.41 8.89 1.68
C VAL A 209 -0.13 8.87 1.74
N GLN A 210 -0.76 7.87 2.34
CA GLN A 210 -2.22 7.69 2.26
C GLN A 210 -2.99 8.33 3.41
N SER A 211 -2.40 8.51 4.60
CA SER A 211 -3.11 9.09 5.73
C SER A 211 -2.19 9.87 6.68
N VAL A 212 -2.64 11.04 7.07
CA VAL A 212 -1.92 11.99 7.91
C VAL A 212 -2.49 11.98 9.33
N ASP A 213 -1.63 11.86 10.33
CA ASP A 213 -1.98 12.10 11.72
C ASP A 213 -2.12 13.62 11.93
N MET A 214 -3.36 14.09 12.07
CA MET A 214 -3.67 15.51 12.18
C MET A 214 -3.18 16.13 13.47
N ALA A 215 -3.10 15.38 14.57
CA ALA A 215 -2.58 15.91 15.84
C ALA A 215 -1.09 16.25 15.73
N ALA A 216 -0.29 15.31 15.23
CA ALA A 216 1.15 15.53 14.99
C ALA A 216 1.41 16.62 13.94
N TYR A 217 0.60 16.64 12.87
CA TYR A 217 0.71 17.63 11.81
C TYR A 217 0.41 19.05 12.28
N LEU A 218 -0.72 19.25 12.98
CA LEU A 218 -1.11 20.56 13.51
C LEU A 218 -0.17 21.04 14.61
N ASP A 219 0.36 20.16 15.45
CA ASP A 219 1.37 20.51 16.45
C ASP A 219 2.62 21.13 15.80
N ALA A 220 3.12 20.50 14.75
CA ALA A 220 4.26 21.00 13.98
C ALA A 220 3.95 22.35 13.29
N LEU A 221 2.75 22.51 12.71
CA LEU A 221 2.32 23.74 12.06
C LEU A 221 2.19 24.91 13.06
N VAL A 222 1.56 24.67 14.20
CA VAL A 222 1.36 25.69 15.25
C VAL A 222 2.68 26.13 15.84
N ARG A 223 3.63 25.23 16.08
CA ARG A 223 4.99 25.58 16.54
C ARG A 223 5.73 26.47 15.55
N GLU A 224 5.70 26.14 14.27
CA GLU A 224 6.35 26.95 13.23
C GLU A 224 5.75 28.34 13.13
N LEU A 225 4.41 28.44 13.21
CA LEU A 225 3.73 29.73 13.24
C LEU A 225 4.10 30.53 14.50
N GLN A 226 4.23 29.89 15.65
CA GLN A 226 4.67 30.55 16.88
C GLN A 226 6.10 31.10 16.75
N GLU A 227 7.03 30.33 16.18
CA GLU A 227 8.41 30.75 15.96
C GLU A 227 8.51 31.92 14.95
N SER A 228 7.73 31.87 13.87
CA SER A 228 7.78 32.90 12.81
C SER A 228 7.15 34.20 13.25
N TRP A 229 6.27 34.19 14.24
CA TRP A 229 5.51 35.38 14.68
C TRP A 229 6.25 36.26 15.69
N GLY A 230 7.34 35.78 16.34
CA GLY A 230 8.29 36.62 17.12
C GLY A 230 7.77 37.28 18.38
N GLY A 231 6.58 36.92 18.91
CA GLY A 231 6.03 37.44 20.15
C GLY A 231 4.77 38.31 19.97
N GLY A 232 3.88 38.28 20.98
CA GLY A 232 2.63 39.02 21.05
C GLY A 232 1.38 38.17 21.27
N ALA A 233 1.24 37.06 20.57
CA ALA A 233 0.18 36.08 20.83
C ALA A 233 0.77 34.70 21.09
N ARG A 234 0.31 34.00 22.13
CA ARG A 234 0.62 32.62 22.43
C ARG A 234 -0.31 31.72 21.64
N LEU A 235 0.24 30.76 20.92
CA LEU A 235 -0.56 29.75 20.21
C LEU A 235 -0.63 28.47 21.06
N SER A 236 -1.83 27.92 21.24
CA SER A 236 -2.04 26.65 21.92
C SER A 236 -2.86 25.70 21.06
N LEU A 237 -2.55 24.40 21.16
CA LEU A 237 -3.22 23.35 20.41
C LEU A 237 -3.73 22.26 21.35
N THR A 238 -4.97 21.84 21.14
CA THR A 238 -5.55 20.62 21.70
C THR A 238 -6.12 19.79 20.55
N ALA A 239 -5.52 18.65 20.23
CA ALA A 239 -5.94 17.83 19.10
C ALA A 239 -6.10 16.37 19.47
N GLU A 240 -7.21 15.77 19.10
CA GLU A 240 -7.40 14.33 19.16
C GLU A 240 -6.68 13.64 18.00
N PRO A 241 -6.25 12.36 18.16
CA PRO A 241 -5.61 11.59 17.10
C PRO A 241 -6.64 11.24 16.01
N ILE A 242 -6.71 12.08 14.98
CA ILE A 242 -7.57 11.91 13.81
C ILE A 242 -6.68 11.72 12.59
N ARG A 243 -6.95 10.69 11.78
CA ARG A 243 -6.26 10.46 10.51
C ARG A 243 -7.13 10.91 9.34
N LEU A 244 -6.56 11.69 8.44
CA LEU A 244 -7.19 12.16 7.20
C LEU A 244 -6.33 11.79 6.01
N ASP A 245 -6.94 11.69 4.82
CA ASP A 245 -6.15 11.66 3.59
C ASP A 245 -5.37 12.97 3.39
N THR A 246 -4.33 12.92 2.57
CA THR A 246 -3.39 14.02 2.41
C THR A 246 -4.03 15.29 1.87
N ASP A 247 -4.98 15.19 0.92
CA ASP A 247 -5.62 16.36 0.31
C ASP A 247 -6.50 17.10 1.33
N ARG A 248 -7.18 16.33 2.16
CA ARG A 248 -7.99 16.89 3.27
C ARG A 248 -7.12 17.50 4.36
N ALA A 249 -6.00 16.86 4.68
CA ALA A 249 -5.02 17.40 5.63
C ALA A 249 -4.44 18.73 5.15
N VAL A 250 -4.10 18.84 3.85
CA VAL A 250 -3.66 20.10 3.23
C VAL A 250 -4.71 21.18 3.40
N SER A 251 -5.96 20.89 3.02
CA SER A 251 -7.06 21.87 3.09
C SER A 251 -7.28 22.36 4.52
N LEU A 252 -7.26 21.45 5.50
CA LEU A 252 -7.43 21.78 6.91
C LEU A 252 -6.24 22.60 7.44
N GLY A 253 -5.01 22.25 7.05
CA GLY A 253 -3.81 23.01 7.42
C GLY A 253 -3.81 24.45 6.88
N VAL A 254 -4.26 24.65 5.63
CA VAL A 254 -4.43 25.99 5.05
C VAL A 254 -5.45 26.80 5.82
N ILE A 255 -6.59 26.20 6.20
CA ILE A 255 -7.62 26.88 7.02
C ILE A 255 -7.03 27.31 8.36
N VAL A 256 -6.35 26.41 9.07
CA VAL A 256 -5.72 26.71 10.38
C VAL A 256 -4.70 27.84 10.24
N ASN A 257 -3.81 27.77 9.24
CA ASN A 257 -2.81 28.80 8.97
C ASN A 257 -3.45 30.17 8.73
N GLU A 258 -4.49 30.25 7.91
CA GLU A 258 -5.19 31.51 7.63
C GLU A 258 -5.89 32.08 8.86
N LEU A 259 -6.58 31.21 9.64
CA LEU A 259 -7.28 31.63 10.86
C LEU A 259 -6.30 32.14 11.94
N ILE A 260 -5.21 31.41 12.20
CA ILE A 260 -4.15 31.85 13.13
C ILE A 260 -3.54 33.17 12.65
N THR A 261 -3.18 33.27 11.37
CA THR A 261 -2.58 34.47 10.80
C THR A 261 -3.53 35.68 10.94
N ASN A 262 -4.82 35.48 10.76
CA ASN A 262 -5.83 36.55 10.95
C ASN A 262 -5.91 36.96 12.41
N ALA A 263 -5.96 36.01 13.35
CA ALA A 263 -5.99 36.28 14.78
C ALA A 263 -4.73 37.08 15.21
N CYS A 264 -3.56 36.62 14.85
CA CYS A 264 -2.31 37.30 15.15
C CYS A 264 -2.20 38.72 14.58
N LYS A 265 -2.77 38.96 13.38
CA LYS A 265 -2.75 40.31 12.76
C LYS A 265 -3.77 41.28 13.28
N TYR A 266 -4.96 40.78 13.65
CA TYR A 266 -6.11 41.63 13.83
C TYR A 266 -6.73 41.59 15.23
N ALA A 267 -6.48 40.54 16.03
CA ALA A 267 -7.11 40.35 17.31
C ALA A 267 -6.55 41.33 18.38
N TYR A 268 -5.22 41.52 18.38
CA TYR A 268 -4.52 42.23 19.43
C TYR A 268 -3.79 43.47 18.91
N ALA A 269 -3.61 44.47 19.76
CA ALA A 269 -2.80 45.64 19.46
C ALA A 269 -1.29 45.28 19.51
N PRO A 270 -0.40 46.02 18.81
CA PRO A 270 1.03 45.80 18.92
C PRO A 270 1.52 45.89 20.37
N GLY A 271 2.20 44.86 20.89
CA GLY A 271 2.69 44.79 22.26
C GLY A 271 1.65 44.31 23.30
N GLN A 272 0.47 43.94 22.89
CA GLN A 272 -0.53 43.32 23.76
C GLN A 272 -0.34 41.78 23.74
N ASP A 273 -0.26 41.20 24.93
CA ASP A 273 -0.27 39.75 25.09
C ASP A 273 -1.65 39.19 24.77
N GLY A 274 -1.71 38.10 24.05
CA GLY A 274 -2.93 37.43 23.67
C GLY A 274 -2.76 35.94 23.54
N GLU A 275 -3.86 35.22 23.40
CA GLU A 275 -3.85 33.79 23.14
C GLU A 275 -4.73 33.43 21.96
N VAL A 276 -4.23 32.56 21.09
CA VAL A 276 -5.00 31.92 20.01
C VAL A 276 -5.02 30.44 20.27
N ARG A 277 -6.20 29.89 20.42
CA ARG A 277 -6.42 28.47 20.74
C ARG A 277 -6.94 27.74 19.53
N VAL A 278 -6.31 26.62 19.23
CA VAL A 278 -6.71 25.69 18.16
C VAL A 278 -7.17 24.40 18.81
N SER A 279 -8.33 23.91 18.45
CA SER A 279 -8.79 22.60 18.90
C SER A 279 -9.32 21.78 17.74
N LEU A 280 -8.93 20.48 17.71
CA LEU A 280 -9.42 19.49 16.77
C LEU A 280 -9.95 18.28 17.55
N ALA A 281 -11.21 17.96 17.38
CA ALA A 281 -11.85 16.82 18.04
C ALA A 281 -12.83 16.10 17.10
N ARG A 282 -13.17 14.86 17.44
CA ARG A 282 -14.28 14.16 16.80
C ARG A 282 -15.59 14.77 17.21
N SER A 283 -16.53 14.88 16.26
CA SER A 283 -17.89 15.34 16.50
C SER A 283 -18.87 14.25 16.07
N GLY A 284 -19.15 13.30 16.99
CA GLY A 284 -19.82 12.05 16.67
C GLY A 284 -18.90 11.06 15.92
N ASP A 285 -19.51 10.01 15.30
CA ASP A 285 -18.74 8.92 14.69
C ASP A 285 -18.18 9.24 13.30
N GLN A 286 -18.77 10.20 12.59
CA GLN A 286 -18.48 10.45 11.17
C GLN A 286 -18.05 11.87 10.85
N SER A 287 -17.75 12.69 11.86
CA SER A 287 -17.39 14.09 11.65
C SER A 287 -16.25 14.54 12.56
N LEU A 288 -15.49 15.51 12.11
CA LEU A 288 -14.52 16.24 12.91
C LEU A 288 -14.97 17.70 13.10
N LYS A 289 -14.57 18.28 14.21
CA LYS A 289 -14.76 19.69 14.51
C LYS A 289 -13.40 20.33 14.76
N LEU A 290 -13.07 21.34 13.94
CA LEU A 290 -11.94 22.23 14.15
C LEU A 290 -12.49 23.54 14.72
N VAL A 291 -11.86 24.08 15.77
CA VAL A 291 -12.16 25.43 16.29
C VAL A 291 -10.84 26.19 16.40
N VAL A 292 -10.85 27.42 15.90
CA VAL A 292 -9.79 28.40 16.12
C VAL A 292 -10.40 29.62 16.74
N GLU A 293 -9.90 30.05 17.92
CA GLU A 293 -10.45 31.15 18.67
C GLU A 293 -9.40 32.05 19.28
N ASP A 294 -9.73 33.33 19.42
CA ASP A 294 -8.96 34.34 20.10
C ASP A 294 -9.87 35.16 21.05
N ASP A 295 -9.29 35.80 22.03
CA ASP A 295 -10.01 36.69 22.99
C ASP A 295 -9.77 38.18 22.69
N GLY A 296 -9.47 38.49 21.42
CA GLY A 296 -9.15 39.85 20.98
C GLY A 296 -10.39 40.75 20.80
N ARG A 297 -10.23 41.79 19.98
CA ARG A 297 -11.27 42.79 19.75
C ARG A 297 -12.50 42.33 18.96
N GLY A 298 -12.52 41.09 18.50
CA GLY A 298 -13.62 40.50 17.74
C GLY A 298 -13.79 41.08 16.32
N LEU A 299 -14.84 40.64 15.65
CA LEU A 299 -15.23 41.12 14.31
C LEU A 299 -16.13 42.34 14.44
N SER A 300 -15.84 43.39 13.67
CA SER A 300 -16.76 44.58 13.59
C SER A 300 -18.13 44.11 13.08
N ALA A 301 -19.19 44.72 13.61
CA ALA A 301 -20.57 44.43 13.19
C ALA A 301 -20.70 44.53 11.65
N GLY A 302 -21.03 43.44 10.97
CA GLY A 302 -21.11 43.35 9.51
C GLY A 302 -19.87 42.72 8.80
N ALA A 303 -18.72 42.61 9.44
CA ALA A 303 -17.52 42.02 8.83
C ALA A 303 -17.57 40.48 8.76
N ALA A 304 -18.32 39.84 9.66
CA ALA A 304 -18.46 38.39 9.71
C ALA A 304 -19.22 37.80 8.49
N ALA A 305 -20.20 38.52 7.94
CA ALA A 305 -21.02 38.04 6.83
C ALA A 305 -20.38 38.27 5.44
N HIS A 306 -19.42 39.20 5.32
CA HIS A 306 -18.90 39.67 4.03
C HIS A 306 -17.37 39.84 4.08
N GLY A 307 -16.65 38.85 4.59
CA GLY A 307 -15.18 38.88 4.53
C GLY A 307 -14.71 39.08 3.07
N THR A 308 -14.38 40.34 2.74
CA THR A 308 -13.94 40.77 1.40
C THR A 308 -12.46 40.49 1.15
N GLY A 309 -11.74 40.03 2.17
CA GLY A 309 -10.31 39.71 2.07
C GLY A 309 -10.03 38.38 1.38
N LEU A 310 -8.88 38.32 0.70
CA LEU A 310 -8.45 37.09 0.01
C LEU A 310 -8.40 35.87 0.95
N GLY A 311 -8.00 36.06 2.24
CA GLY A 311 -7.98 34.99 3.25
C GLY A 311 -9.31 34.33 3.50
N THR A 312 -10.38 35.10 3.65
CA THR A 312 -11.72 34.55 3.85
C THR A 312 -12.21 33.74 2.64
N ARG A 313 -11.82 34.17 1.42
CA ARG A 313 -12.15 33.42 0.20
C ARG A 313 -11.39 32.09 0.14
N VAL A 314 -10.13 32.06 0.56
CA VAL A 314 -9.32 30.83 0.64
C VAL A 314 -9.92 29.86 1.67
N ILE A 315 -10.24 30.36 2.87
CA ILE A 315 -10.87 29.54 3.93
C ILE A 315 -12.17 28.90 3.41
N ARG A 316 -13.03 29.68 2.75
CA ARG A 316 -14.28 29.15 2.16
C ARG A 316 -14.01 28.10 1.09
N ALA A 317 -13.13 28.38 0.14
CA ALA A 317 -12.79 27.41 -0.92
C ALA A 317 -12.24 26.09 -0.36
N MET A 318 -11.41 26.15 0.69
CA MET A 318 -10.90 24.95 1.36
C MET A 318 -11.99 24.25 2.18
N ALA A 319 -12.88 24.97 2.85
CA ALA A 319 -14.03 24.39 3.54
C ALA A 319 -14.98 23.70 2.57
N ASP A 320 -15.27 24.32 1.43
CA ASP A 320 -16.10 23.72 0.36
C ASP A 320 -15.45 22.42 -0.17
N SER A 321 -14.11 22.40 -0.38
CA SER A 321 -13.40 21.21 -0.83
C SER A 321 -13.43 20.05 0.19
N LEU A 322 -13.56 20.38 1.47
CA LEU A 322 -13.73 19.41 2.56
C LEU A 322 -15.19 18.95 2.75
N GLY A 323 -16.14 19.56 2.04
CA GLY A 323 -17.56 19.41 2.33
C GLY A 323 -17.93 19.89 3.74
N ALA A 324 -17.22 20.90 4.22
CA ALA A 324 -17.32 21.37 5.61
C ALA A 324 -18.19 22.62 5.76
N GLU A 325 -18.87 22.70 6.88
CA GLU A 325 -19.61 23.90 7.29
C GLU A 325 -18.73 24.78 8.18
N LEU A 326 -18.53 26.06 7.74
CA LEU A 326 -17.78 27.06 8.48
C LEU A 326 -18.74 28.02 9.15
N ALA A 327 -18.66 28.17 10.47
CA ALA A 327 -19.46 29.07 11.25
C ALA A 327 -18.59 29.97 12.15
N TYR A 328 -19.05 31.18 12.40
CA TYR A 328 -18.47 32.10 13.36
C TYR A 328 -19.46 32.34 14.52
N ASP A 329 -18.97 32.26 15.76
CA ASP A 329 -19.78 32.47 16.95
C ASP A 329 -19.86 33.95 17.26
N PRO A 330 -21.04 34.60 17.07
CA PRO A 330 -21.20 36.03 17.31
C PRO A 330 -21.24 36.39 18.80
N ALA A 331 -21.44 35.42 19.70
CA ALA A 331 -21.48 35.62 21.14
C ALA A 331 -20.10 35.56 21.80
N HIS A 332 -19.07 35.11 21.06
CA HIS A 332 -17.71 35.07 21.57
C HIS A 332 -17.09 36.46 21.66
N GLN A 333 -16.33 36.75 22.73
CA GLN A 333 -15.75 38.09 22.96
C GLN A 333 -14.76 38.49 21.85
N GLY A 334 -13.93 37.55 21.40
CA GLY A 334 -13.03 37.71 20.24
C GLY A 334 -13.61 37.08 18.97
N VAL A 335 -12.80 36.39 18.21
CA VAL A 335 -13.23 35.60 17.06
C VAL A 335 -13.17 34.11 17.41
N ARG A 336 -14.28 33.41 17.20
CA ARG A 336 -14.33 31.94 17.25
C ARG A 336 -14.87 31.44 15.92
N ALA A 337 -13.99 30.81 15.14
CA ALA A 337 -14.35 30.14 13.92
C ALA A 337 -14.44 28.62 14.19
N SER A 338 -15.53 28.00 13.79
CA SER A 338 -15.73 26.55 13.90
C SER A 338 -15.98 25.95 12.53
N LEU A 339 -15.30 24.87 12.22
CA LEU A 339 -15.43 24.08 11.00
C LEU A 339 -15.91 22.68 11.38
N LEU A 340 -17.03 22.26 10.81
CA LEU A 340 -17.54 20.89 10.93
C LEU A 340 -17.39 20.20 9.59
N ALA A 341 -16.59 19.14 9.51
CA ALA A 341 -16.33 18.37 8.30
C ALA A 341 -16.64 16.89 8.51
N PRO A 342 -17.08 16.13 7.48
CA PRO A 342 -17.15 14.67 7.56
C PRO A 342 -15.74 14.10 7.80
N LEU A 343 -15.64 12.89 8.36
CA LEU A 343 -14.37 12.16 8.54
C LEU A 343 -13.98 11.40 7.28
#